data_4966465201acc963a83afb9bbe3516cf
#
_entry.id   4966465201acc963a83afb9bbe3516cf
#
_cell.length_a   1.000
_cell.length_b   1.000
_cell.length_c   1.000
_cell.angle_alpha   90.00
_cell.angle_beta   90.00
_cell.angle_gamma   90.00
#
_symmetry.space_group_name_H-M   'P 1'
#
loop_
_entity.id
_entity.type
_entity.pdbx_description
1 polymer ?
#
loop_
_entity_poly.entity_id
_entity_poly.type
_entity_poly.pdbx_seq_one_letter_code
_entity_poly.pdbx_strand_id
1 'polypeptide(L)'
;MPRRTATMLASTLVLIALLCAGVFIPVPYAEMSPGPTVNTLGKANGEPVLHISGRKTYPTTGHLNMTTVRVTGADYRMNLVESVHGWLSHDNIVVPHNTLYPDGKTEEQSTQENAEEFSQSQESAKVAALMVENIPVTSRVVVSAVVKDSPSEGTLHAGDVIKAVDGKTVTAPPDVAEIVTEHRPGEDVVFTIVPAKVAQAAEKAGKEPEGSERVTIRTVPSDEGDDRAIVGIQAGTDHTFPFEIDIKLADVGGPSAGLMFALGIVDKITPGDLTGGRFVAGTGTIDDNGKVGPIGGIGMKLVGARDAGARYFLTPDENCAAAASDIPDGLTLVRVKNIKDATASLGKIRSGDTAGLPSCSTG
;
A
#
# COMPACT_ATOMS: atom_id res chain seq x y z
N MET A 1 17.34 -59.10 24.30
CA MET A 1 17.36 -57.66 24.66
C MET A 1 16.52 -57.46 25.92
N PRO A 2 16.98 -56.74 26.93
CA PRO A 2 16.15 -56.44 28.09
C PRO A 2 14.90 -55.68 27.63
N ARG A 3 13.73 -56.02 28.22
CA ARG A 3 12.41 -55.41 27.85
C ARG A 3 12.46 -53.91 27.76
N ARG A 4 13.22 -53.22 28.63
CA ARG A 4 13.40 -51.76 28.65
C ARG A 4 14.01 -51.21 27.36
N THR A 5 15.04 -51.88 26.80
CA THR A 5 15.70 -51.48 25.55
C THR A 5 14.79 -51.65 24.34
N ALA A 6 13.99 -52.74 24.32
CA ALA A 6 13.02 -52.97 23.28
C ALA A 6 11.89 -51.90 23.28
N THR A 7 11.39 -51.51 24.48
CA THR A 7 10.40 -50.46 24.63
C THR A 7 10.96 -49.10 24.20
N MET A 8 12.19 -48.74 24.57
CA MET A 8 12.84 -47.51 24.13
C MET A 8 13.01 -47.46 22.61
N LEU A 9 13.47 -48.53 21.99
CA LEU A 9 13.60 -48.62 20.52
C LEU A 9 12.23 -48.47 19.83
N ALA A 10 11.22 -49.18 20.34
CA ALA A 10 9.87 -49.06 19.77
C ALA A 10 9.29 -47.64 19.90
N SER A 11 9.42 -46.98 21.06
CA SER A 11 8.94 -45.61 21.24
C SER A 11 9.71 -44.61 20.39
N THR A 12 11.02 -44.78 20.23
CA THR A 12 11.82 -43.94 19.32
C THR A 12 11.39 -44.12 17.88
N LEU A 13 11.16 -45.35 17.42
CA LEU A 13 10.66 -45.59 16.05
C LEU A 13 9.26 -44.98 15.82
N VAL A 14 8.36 -45.11 16.80
CA VAL A 14 7.04 -44.51 16.74
C VAL A 14 7.15 -42.97 16.69
N LEU A 15 8.02 -42.38 17.50
CA LEU A 15 8.25 -40.93 17.48
C LEU A 15 8.78 -40.46 16.12
N ILE A 16 9.76 -41.17 15.56
CA ILE A 16 10.29 -40.86 14.21
C ILE A 16 9.17 -40.98 13.16
N ALA A 17 8.37 -42.05 13.24
CA ALA A 17 7.27 -42.25 12.30
C ALA A 17 6.22 -41.13 12.39
N LEU A 18 5.89 -40.65 13.61
CA LEU A 18 4.98 -39.56 13.83
C LEU A 18 5.56 -38.24 13.32
N LEU A 19 6.84 -37.95 13.53
CA LEU A 19 7.51 -36.77 12.98
C LEU A 19 7.53 -36.81 11.45
N CYS A 20 7.86 -37.96 10.86
CA CYS A 20 7.80 -38.14 9.41
C CYS A 20 6.36 -37.92 8.87
N ALA A 21 5.36 -38.49 9.56
CA ALA A 21 3.96 -38.27 9.17
C ALA A 21 3.57 -36.79 9.26
N GLY A 22 4.02 -36.07 10.28
CA GLY A 22 3.77 -34.63 10.45
C GLY A 22 4.27 -33.76 9.31
N VAL A 23 5.35 -34.16 8.63
CA VAL A 23 5.87 -33.47 7.43
C VAL A 23 4.93 -33.58 6.23
N PHE A 24 4.12 -34.65 6.16
CA PHE A 24 3.19 -34.90 5.05
C PHE A 24 1.76 -34.43 5.32
N ILE A 25 1.45 -33.97 6.53
CA ILE A 25 0.11 -33.49 6.87
C ILE A 25 0.02 -32.00 6.52
N PRO A 26 -0.70 -31.59 5.46
CA PRO A 26 -0.93 -30.19 5.17
C PRO A 26 -1.88 -29.59 6.20
N VAL A 27 -1.61 -28.36 6.61
CA VAL A 27 -2.43 -27.61 7.55
C VAL A 27 -2.91 -26.28 6.94
N PRO A 28 -4.09 -25.76 7.33
CA PRO A 28 -4.66 -24.55 6.74
C PRO A 28 -4.07 -23.29 7.39
N TYR A 29 -2.76 -23.17 7.41
CA TYR A 29 -2.05 -22.02 7.96
C TYR A 29 -1.11 -21.41 6.93
N ALA A 30 -0.81 -20.13 7.14
CA ALA A 30 0.19 -19.36 6.40
C ALA A 30 1.15 -18.69 7.40
N GLU A 31 2.38 -18.51 6.99
CA GLU A 31 3.42 -17.89 7.80
C GLU A 31 3.74 -16.50 7.28
N MET A 32 3.86 -15.56 8.21
CA MET A 32 4.40 -14.22 7.97
C MET A 32 5.74 -14.09 8.69
N SER A 33 6.74 -13.55 8.00
CA SER A 33 8.08 -13.32 8.54
C SER A 33 8.60 -11.93 8.16
N PRO A 34 9.64 -11.40 8.85
CA PRO A 34 10.28 -10.16 8.48
C PRO A 34 10.72 -10.19 7.02
N GLY A 35 10.28 -9.21 6.25
CA GLY A 35 10.71 -9.01 4.87
C GLY A 35 11.95 -8.12 4.78
N PRO A 36 12.54 -7.98 3.59
CA PRO A 36 13.64 -7.05 3.38
C PRO A 36 13.18 -5.61 3.60
N THR A 37 14.11 -4.76 4.03
CA THR A 37 13.89 -3.31 4.07
C THR A 37 14.58 -2.66 2.87
N VAL A 38 14.00 -1.58 2.36
CA VAL A 38 14.56 -0.84 1.23
C VAL A 38 14.70 0.63 1.59
N ASN A 39 15.90 1.18 1.41
CA ASN A 39 16.14 2.61 1.60
C ASN A 39 15.56 3.40 0.42
N THR A 40 14.50 4.15 0.63
CA THR A 40 13.85 4.97 -0.41
C THR A 40 14.75 6.08 -0.95
N LEU A 41 15.75 6.51 -0.19
CA LEU A 41 16.76 7.51 -0.61
C LEU A 41 17.90 6.87 -1.42
N GLY A 42 18.00 5.55 -1.38
CA GLY A 42 19.11 4.77 -1.94
C GLY A 42 18.84 4.21 -3.33
N LYS A 43 19.47 3.08 -3.58
CA LYS A 43 19.33 2.30 -4.81
C LYS A 43 18.80 0.90 -4.51
N ALA A 44 17.95 0.41 -5.38
CA ALA A 44 17.54 -0.99 -5.44
C ALA A 44 17.98 -1.56 -6.79
N ASN A 45 18.59 -2.75 -6.81
CA ASN A 45 19.08 -3.40 -8.03
C ASN A 45 19.98 -2.50 -8.92
N GLY A 46 20.74 -1.57 -8.29
CA GLY A 46 21.66 -0.68 -8.97
C GLY A 46 21.05 0.65 -9.47
N GLU A 47 19.72 0.77 -9.48
CA GLU A 47 19.01 1.99 -9.89
C GLU A 47 18.48 2.77 -8.67
N PRO A 48 18.39 4.12 -8.73
CA PRO A 48 17.73 4.90 -7.68
C PRO A 48 16.29 4.45 -7.49
N VAL A 49 15.85 4.28 -6.22
CA VAL A 49 14.45 3.99 -5.89
C VAL A 49 13.55 5.14 -6.29
N LEU A 50 13.98 6.37 -6.02
CA LEU A 50 13.28 7.60 -6.41
C LEU A 50 14.06 8.33 -7.49
N HIS A 51 13.47 8.49 -8.66
CA HIS A 51 14.00 9.28 -9.76
C HIS A 51 13.10 10.51 -9.98
N ILE A 52 13.69 11.71 -9.90
CA ILE A 52 12.97 12.98 -10.06
C ILE A 52 13.65 13.77 -11.16
N SER A 53 12.90 14.17 -12.19
CA SER A 53 13.37 14.99 -13.30
C SER A 53 12.48 16.24 -13.49
N GLY A 54 13.02 17.26 -14.16
CA GLY A 54 12.29 18.52 -14.34
C GLY A 54 12.28 19.46 -13.11
N ARG A 55 12.90 19.06 -11.98
CA ARG A 55 13.05 19.85 -10.76
C ARG A 55 14.42 19.67 -10.13
N LYS A 56 14.88 20.70 -9.43
CA LYS A 56 16.11 20.62 -8.62
C LYS A 56 15.92 19.61 -7.49
N THR A 57 16.85 18.68 -7.36
CA THR A 57 16.96 17.75 -6.24
C THR A 57 18.16 18.08 -5.35
N TYR A 58 18.10 17.60 -4.11
CA TYR A 58 19.11 17.85 -3.10
C TYR A 58 19.78 16.53 -2.69
N PRO A 59 21.06 16.54 -2.30
CA PRO A 59 21.72 15.37 -1.73
C PRO A 59 21.04 14.95 -0.43
N THR A 60 20.85 13.66 -0.28
CA THR A 60 20.27 13.03 0.91
C THR A 60 21.30 12.11 1.55
N THR A 61 21.30 12.02 2.88
CA THR A 61 22.18 11.13 3.65
C THR A 61 21.35 10.27 4.60
N GLY A 62 21.99 9.27 5.23
CA GLY A 62 21.30 8.36 6.14
C GLY A 62 20.35 7.39 5.44
N HIS A 63 19.41 6.89 6.21
CA HIS A 63 18.48 5.86 5.73
C HIS A 63 17.04 6.23 6.07
N LEU A 64 16.17 6.07 5.09
CA LEU A 64 14.72 6.17 5.22
C LEU A 64 14.10 4.88 4.65
N ASN A 65 14.15 3.82 5.47
CA ASN A 65 13.82 2.48 5.01
C ASN A 65 12.33 2.19 5.14
N MET A 66 11.69 1.84 4.04
CA MET A 66 10.43 1.13 4.07
C MET A 66 10.64 -0.31 4.52
N THR A 67 9.62 -0.89 5.14
CA THR A 67 9.65 -2.27 5.63
C THR A 67 8.59 -3.12 4.94
N THR A 68 8.93 -4.38 4.69
CA THR A 68 8.04 -5.36 4.10
C THR A 68 7.83 -6.56 5.02
N VAL A 69 6.89 -7.40 4.69
CA VAL A 69 6.70 -8.74 5.27
C VAL A 69 6.79 -9.76 4.15
N ARG A 70 7.35 -10.93 4.45
CA ARG A 70 7.21 -12.11 3.60
C ARG A 70 6.00 -12.89 4.08
N VAL A 71 5.24 -13.39 3.13
CA VAL A 71 4.07 -14.23 3.39
C VAL A 71 4.21 -15.47 2.53
N THR A 72 3.87 -16.65 3.08
CA THR A 72 3.78 -17.86 2.26
C THR A 72 2.75 -17.66 1.15
N GLY A 73 3.05 -18.10 -0.07
CA GLY A 73 2.17 -17.92 -1.23
C GLY A 73 0.79 -18.56 -1.04
N ALA A 74 -0.21 -18.04 -1.76
CA ALA A 74 -1.61 -18.48 -1.64
C ALA A 74 -1.78 -19.99 -1.92
N ASP A 75 -1.03 -20.53 -2.86
CA ASP A 75 -1.11 -21.95 -3.23
C ASP A 75 -0.21 -22.86 -2.38
N TYR A 76 0.66 -22.25 -1.54
CA TYR A 76 1.51 -23.04 -0.64
C TYR A 76 0.72 -23.58 0.54
N ARG A 77 0.90 -24.86 0.82
CA ARG A 77 0.30 -25.54 1.98
C ARG A 77 1.40 -25.89 2.97
N MET A 78 1.42 -25.15 4.07
CA MET A 78 2.33 -25.49 5.18
C MET A 78 2.04 -26.90 5.71
N ASN A 79 3.07 -27.57 6.16
CA ASN A 79 2.91 -28.82 6.90
C ASN A 79 2.87 -28.57 8.42
N LEU A 80 2.48 -29.60 9.18
CA LEU A 80 2.34 -29.50 10.63
C LEU A 80 3.66 -29.11 11.32
N VAL A 81 4.80 -29.61 10.83
CA VAL A 81 6.11 -29.32 11.44
C VAL A 81 6.51 -27.87 11.21
N GLU A 82 6.30 -27.36 10.00
CA GLU A 82 6.53 -25.94 9.67
C GLU A 82 5.66 -25.03 10.54
N SER A 83 4.38 -25.34 10.68
CA SER A 83 3.46 -24.53 11.51
C SER A 83 3.87 -24.53 12.99
N VAL A 84 4.26 -25.65 13.53
CA VAL A 84 4.75 -25.74 14.91
C VAL A 84 6.07 -24.97 15.06
N HIS A 85 6.97 -25.09 14.08
CA HIS A 85 8.22 -24.33 14.08
C HIS A 85 7.96 -22.82 14.03
N GLY A 86 7.06 -22.37 13.15
CA GLY A 86 6.67 -20.96 13.05
C GLY A 86 6.05 -20.43 14.35
N TRP A 87 5.21 -21.21 15.03
CA TRP A 87 4.63 -20.80 16.33
C TRP A 87 5.66 -20.72 17.47
N LEU A 88 6.73 -21.50 17.40
CA LEU A 88 7.81 -21.47 18.39
C LEU A 88 8.86 -20.39 18.07
N SER A 89 8.87 -19.89 16.86
CA SER A 89 9.77 -18.81 16.42
C SER A 89 9.26 -17.45 16.96
N HIS A 90 10.18 -16.63 17.49
CA HIS A 90 9.85 -15.25 17.93
C HIS A 90 9.67 -14.30 16.75
N ASP A 91 10.26 -14.63 15.61
CA ASP A 91 10.32 -13.73 14.45
C ASP A 91 9.25 -14.02 13.40
N ASN A 92 8.42 -15.06 13.61
CA ASN A 92 7.39 -15.47 12.66
C ASN A 92 6.00 -15.44 13.29
N ILE A 93 5.00 -15.20 12.49
CA ILE A 93 3.59 -15.28 12.89
C ILE A 93 2.91 -16.31 11.98
N VAL A 94 2.28 -17.32 12.58
CA VAL A 94 1.45 -18.29 11.88
C VAL A 94 -0.01 -17.94 12.08
N VAL A 95 -0.72 -17.70 10.98
CA VAL A 95 -2.14 -17.31 10.96
C VAL A 95 -2.95 -18.31 10.14
N PRO A 96 -4.28 -18.42 10.35
CA PRO A 96 -5.12 -19.20 9.46
C PRO A 96 -4.97 -18.70 8.01
N HIS A 97 -4.83 -19.62 7.06
CA HIS A 97 -4.60 -19.30 5.64
C HIS A 97 -5.66 -18.35 5.06
N ASN A 98 -6.92 -18.55 5.43
CA ASN A 98 -8.05 -17.71 4.97
C ASN A 98 -8.03 -16.28 5.52
N THR A 99 -7.21 -15.98 6.54
CA THR A 99 -7.01 -14.62 7.04
C THR A 99 -6.24 -13.76 6.02
N LEU A 100 -5.31 -14.38 5.30
CA LEU A 100 -4.49 -13.70 4.28
C LEU A 100 -5.06 -13.90 2.87
N TYR A 101 -5.64 -15.06 2.63
CA TYR A 101 -6.19 -15.47 1.34
C TYR A 101 -7.64 -15.94 1.53
N PRO A 102 -8.62 -15.02 1.48
CA PRO A 102 -10.04 -15.39 1.55
C PRO A 102 -10.42 -16.42 0.47
N ASP A 103 -11.37 -17.28 0.80
CA ASP A 103 -11.82 -18.34 -0.11
C ASP A 103 -12.24 -17.78 -1.49
N GLY A 104 -11.75 -18.43 -2.53
CA GLY A 104 -12.06 -18.07 -3.92
C GLY A 104 -11.07 -17.12 -4.60
N LYS A 105 -10.08 -16.56 -3.90
CA LYS A 105 -9.00 -15.77 -4.52
C LYS A 105 -7.86 -16.68 -5.01
N THR A 106 -7.45 -16.48 -6.26
CA THR A 106 -6.26 -17.11 -6.81
C THR A 106 -4.99 -16.32 -6.46
N GLU A 107 -3.81 -16.95 -6.57
CA GLU A 107 -2.53 -16.26 -6.40
C GLU A 107 -2.35 -15.12 -7.43
N GLU A 108 -2.79 -15.34 -8.67
CA GLU A 108 -2.75 -14.31 -9.72
C GLU A 108 -3.58 -13.09 -9.35
N GLN A 109 -4.81 -13.30 -8.85
CA GLN A 109 -5.68 -12.20 -8.40
C GLN A 109 -5.07 -11.44 -7.22
N SER A 110 -4.52 -12.16 -6.24
CA SER A 110 -3.87 -11.52 -5.09
C SER A 110 -2.63 -10.73 -5.51
N THR A 111 -1.86 -11.25 -6.45
CA THR A 111 -0.68 -10.57 -7.00
C THR A 111 -1.06 -9.31 -7.77
N GLN A 112 -2.12 -9.39 -8.58
CA GLN A 112 -2.62 -8.24 -9.33
C GLN A 112 -3.17 -7.15 -8.41
N GLU A 113 -4.00 -7.50 -7.41
CA GLU A 113 -4.49 -6.55 -6.41
C GLU A 113 -3.35 -5.86 -5.66
N ASN A 114 -2.36 -6.64 -5.19
CA ASN A 114 -1.19 -6.09 -4.51
C ASN A 114 -0.39 -5.13 -5.40
N ALA A 115 -0.28 -5.40 -6.71
CA ALA A 115 0.38 -4.53 -7.67
C ALA A 115 -0.41 -3.24 -7.92
N GLU A 116 -1.74 -3.33 -8.02
CA GLU A 116 -2.64 -2.18 -8.16
C GLU A 116 -2.59 -1.29 -6.91
N GLU A 117 -2.71 -1.87 -5.71
CA GLU A 117 -2.59 -1.16 -4.43
C GLU A 117 -1.22 -0.49 -4.28
N PHE A 118 -0.14 -1.16 -4.73
CA PHE A 118 1.19 -0.59 -4.71
C PHE A 118 1.32 0.61 -5.66
N SER A 119 0.76 0.51 -6.87
CA SER A 119 0.72 1.61 -7.84
C SER A 119 -0.06 2.81 -7.30
N GLN A 120 -1.24 2.56 -6.72
CA GLN A 120 -2.04 3.61 -6.09
C GLN A 120 -1.32 4.26 -4.90
N SER A 121 -0.64 3.46 -4.08
CA SER A 121 0.17 3.96 -2.96
C SER A 121 1.30 4.87 -3.42
N GLN A 122 1.93 4.59 -4.57
CA GLN A 122 2.94 5.45 -5.17
C GLN A 122 2.35 6.78 -5.63
N GLU A 123 1.18 6.77 -6.27
CA GLU A 123 0.49 8.00 -6.70
C GLU A 123 0.11 8.87 -5.50
N SER A 124 -0.55 8.30 -4.49
CA SER A 124 -0.89 9.04 -3.26
C SER A 124 0.35 9.56 -2.53
N ALA A 125 1.46 8.82 -2.54
CA ALA A 125 2.72 9.29 -1.96
C ALA A 125 3.27 10.53 -2.67
N LYS A 126 3.19 10.58 -4.01
CA LYS A 126 3.60 11.75 -4.80
C LYS A 126 2.72 12.97 -4.46
N VAL A 127 1.39 12.77 -4.44
CA VAL A 127 0.42 13.83 -4.09
C VAL A 127 0.70 14.37 -2.69
N ALA A 128 0.78 13.50 -1.69
CA ALA A 128 1.02 13.87 -0.30
C ALA A 128 2.35 14.62 -0.11
N ALA A 129 3.41 14.17 -0.80
CA ALA A 129 4.72 14.82 -0.76
C ALA A 129 4.68 16.24 -1.34
N LEU A 130 4.00 16.43 -2.47
CA LEU A 130 3.88 17.74 -3.11
C LEU A 130 2.97 18.66 -2.31
N MET A 131 1.87 18.12 -1.77
CA MET A 131 0.94 18.88 -0.94
C MET A 131 1.62 19.45 0.32
N VAL A 132 2.44 18.66 1.03
CA VAL A 132 3.12 19.14 2.26
C VAL A 132 4.12 20.24 1.96
N GLU A 133 4.67 20.27 0.74
CA GLU A 133 5.59 21.29 0.25
C GLU A 133 4.87 22.44 -0.47
N ASN A 134 3.52 22.49 -0.42
CA ASN A 134 2.68 23.48 -1.09
C ASN A 134 2.94 23.58 -2.60
N ILE A 135 3.26 22.47 -3.24
CA ILE A 135 3.42 22.37 -4.70
C ILE A 135 2.09 21.90 -5.27
N PRO A 136 1.47 22.65 -6.17
CA PRO A 136 0.16 22.32 -6.71
C PRO A 136 0.21 21.04 -7.55
N VAL A 137 -0.75 20.15 -7.32
CA VAL A 137 -1.04 18.97 -8.11
C VAL A 137 -2.43 19.16 -8.71
N THR A 138 -2.58 18.92 -9.99
CA THR A 138 -3.90 18.95 -10.63
C THR A 138 -4.53 17.58 -10.53
N SER A 139 -5.70 17.48 -9.93
CA SER A 139 -6.46 16.23 -9.81
C SER A 139 -7.71 16.28 -10.68
N ARG A 140 -8.03 15.17 -11.34
CA ARG A 140 -9.18 15.04 -12.24
C ARG A 140 -9.89 13.73 -11.95
N VAL A 141 -11.22 13.76 -12.02
CA VAL A 141 -12.00 12.53 -11.96
C VAL A 141 -11.98 11.87 -13.33
N VAL A 142 -11.64 10.59 -13.36
CA VAL A 142 -11.52 9.82 -14.60
C VAL A 142 -12.30 8.51 -14.51
N VAL A 143 -12.60 7.95 -15.66
CA VAL A 143 -13.02 6.54 -15.76
C VAL A 143 -11.76 5.69 -15.57
N SER A 144 -11.62 5.01 -14.45
CA SER A 144 -10.50 4.09 -14.20
C SER A 144 -10.68 2.77 -14.95
N ALA A 145 -11.90 2.26 -14.98
CA ALA A 145 -12.24 1.04 -15.69
C ALA A 145 -13.69 1.05 -16.17
N VAL A 146 -13.95 0.32 -17.24
CA VAL A 146 -15.29 0.02 -17.74
C VAL A 146 -15.54 -1.46 -17.52
N VAL A 147 -16.66 -1.78 -16.88
CA VAL A 147 -17.06 -3.16 -16.61
C VAL A 147 -17.52 -3.81 -17.93
N LYS A 148 -17.03 -4.99 -18.21
CA LYS A 148 -17.40 -5.75 -19.40
C LYS A 148 -18.91 -6.07 -19.40
N ASP A 149 -19.51 -6.06 -20.57
CA ASP A 149 -20.95 -6.30 -20.77
C ASP A 149 -21.85 -5.27 -20.05
N SER A 150 -21.30 -4.10 -19.65
CA SER A 150 -22.04 -3.02 -19.00
C SER A 150 -22.60 -2.00 -20.01
N PRO A 151 -23.56 -1.13 -19.60
CA PRO A 151 -24.10 -0.06 -20.45
C PRO A 151 -23.06 0.94 -20.96
N SER A 152 -21.95 1.10 -20.26
CA SER A 152 -20.87 2.02 -20.62
C SER A 152 -19.88 1.42 -21.63
N GLU A 153 -19.93 0.10 -21.88
CA GLU A 153 -18.98 -0.55 -22.77
C GLU A 153 -19.08 -0.01 -24.19
N GLY A 154 -17.94 0.33 -24.78
CA GLY A 154 -17.84 0.94 -26.11
C GLY A 154 -18.26 2.40 -26.20
N THR A 155 -18.75 2.99 -25.10
CA THR A 155 -19.20 4.38 -25.02
C THR A 155 -18.29 5.24 -24.15
N LEU A 156 -17.90 4.76 -22.98
CA LEU A 156 -16.85 5.33 -22.14
C LEU A 156 -15.60 4.46 -22.19
N HIS A 157 -14.45 5.08 -21.99
CA HIS A 157 -13.15 4.40 -22.03
C HIS A 157 -12.32 4.76 -20.81
N ALA A 158 -11.47 3.85 -20.38
CA ALA A 158 -10.51 4.14 -19.33
C ALA A 158 -9.61 5.34 -19.72
N GLY A 159 -9.45 6.27 -18.78
CA GLY A 159 -8.76 7.54 -18.99
C GLY A 159 -9.64 8.70 -19.47
N ASP A 160 -10.93 8.49 -19.77
CA ASP A 160 -11.86 9.60 -20.06
C ASP A 160 -12.01 10.46 -18.80
N VAL A 161 -11.79 11.77 -18.92
CA VAL A 161 -11.91 12.72 -17.80
C VAL A 161 -13.38 13.11 -17.64
N ILE A 162 -13.96 12.84 -16.48
CA ILE A 162 -15.34 13.18 -16.15
C ILE A 162 -15.38 14.61 -15.59
N LYS A 163 -15.99 15.54 -16.31
CA LYS A 163 -16.16 16.94 -15.87
C LYS A 163 -17.46 17.14 -15.11
N ALA A 164 -18.53 16.50 -15.56
CA ALA A 164 -19.85 16.60 -14.96
C ALA A 164 -20.69 15.37 -15.25
N VAL A 165 -21.67 15.09 -14.38
CA VAL A 165 -22.74 14.11 -14.58
C VAL A 165 -24.06 14.87 -14.42
N ASP A 166 -24.96 14.76 -15.39
CA ASP A 166 -26.23 15.52 -15.48
C ASP A 166 -26.08 17.04 -15.29
N GLY A 167 -24.96 17.59 -15.77
CA GLY A 167 -24.62 18.98 -15.61
C GLY A 167 -24.12 19.39 -14.22
N LYS A 168 -24.10 18.49 -13.24
CA LYS A 168 -23.47 18.69 -11.93
C LYS A 168 -21.96 18.42 -12.06
N THR A 169 -21.12 19.41 -11.74
CA THR A 169 -19.66 19.24 -11.75
C THR A 169 -19.24 18.20 -10.73
N VAL A 170 -18.37 17.28 -11.12
CA VAL A 170 -17.77 16.27 -10.22
C VAL A 170 -16.35 16.67 -9.87
N THR A 171 -15.98 16.52 -8.62
CA THR A 171 -14.66 16.89 -8.05
C THR A 171 -13.95 15.71 -7.42
N ALA A 172 -14.71 14.68 -7.09
CA ALA A 172 -14.21 13.43 -6.51
C ALA A 172 -14.96 12.21 -7.10
N PRO A 173 -14.34 11.04 -7.15
CA PRO A 173 -15.00 9.83 -7.67
C PRO A 173 -16.35 9.49 -7.01
N PRO A 174 -16.53 9.66 -5.69
CA PRO A 174 -17.84 9.44 -5.05
C PRO A 174 -18.97 10.29 -5.62
N ASP A 175 -18.68 11.52 -6.08
CA ASP A 175 -19.70 12.42 -6.66
C ASP A 175 -20.40 11.76 -7.87
N VAL A 176 -19.62 10.99 -8.65
CA VAL A 176 -20.14 10.27 -9.81
C VAL A 176 -21.14 9.19 -9.38
N ALA A 177 -20.77 8.40 -8.38
CA ALA A 177 -21.63 7.33 -7.86
C ALA A 177 -22.90 7.90 -7.23
N GLU A 178 -22.79 9.00 -6.46
CA GLU A 178 -23.92 9.67 -5.82
C GLU A 178 -24.94 10.14 -6.86
N ILE A 179 -24.48 10.84 -7.92
CA ILE A 179 -25.38 11.35 -8.96
C ILE A 179 -26.03 10.20 -9.75
N VAL A 180 -25.26 9.15 -10.11
CA VAL A 180 -25.81 7.99 -10.84
C VAL A 180 -26.87 7.28 -10.02
N THR A 181 -26.67 7.13 -8.70
CA THR A 181 -27.61 6.44 -7.83
C THR A 181 -28.86 7.25 -7.47
N GLU A 182 -28.91 8.55 -7.78
CA GLU A 182 -30.14 9.35 -7.72
C GLU A 182 -31.19 8.91 -8.78
N HIS A 183 -30.73 8.21 -9.83
CA HIS A 183 -31.58 7.69 -10.90
C HIS A 183 -32.20 6.34 -10.54
N ARG A 184 -33.25 5.98 -11.30
CA ARG A 184 -33.80 4.63 -11.28
C ARG A 184 -33.19 3.80 -12.42
N PRO A 185 -33.05 2.49 -12.25
CA PRO A 185 -32.67 1.63 -13.36
C PRO A 185 -33.58 1.85 -14.59
N GLY A 186 -32.95 2.01 -15.76
CA GLY A 186 -33.62 2.31 -17.01
C GLY A 186 -33.75 3.79 -17.36
N GLU A 187 -33.34 4.71 -16.48
CA GLU A 187 -33.22 6.14 -16.76
C GLU A 187 -31.89 6.47 -17.44
N ASP A 188 -31.86 7.55 -18.20
CA ASP A 188 -30.67 8.01 -18.91
C ASP A 188 -29.88 9.01 -18.03
N VAL A 189 -28.55 8.82 -17.97
CA VAL A 189 -27.60 9.68 -17.29
C VAL A 189 -26.66 10.30 -18.32
N VAL A 190 -26.41 11.61 -18.24
CA VAL A 190 -25.58 12.35 -19.20
C VAL A 190 -24.23 12.68 -18.59
N PHE A 191 -23.17 12.07 -19.10
CA PHE A 191 -21.78 12.39 -18.76
C PHE A 191 -21.24 13.48 -19.67
N THR A 192 -20.58 14.47 -19.08
CA THR A 192 -19.75 15.44 -19.80
C THR A 192 -18.29 15.03 -19.59
N ILE A 193 -17.64 14.55 -20.65
CA ILE A 193 -16.29 13.99 -20.56
C ILE A 193 -15.33 14.72 -21.50
N VAL A 194 -14.03 14.61 -21.21
CA VAL A 194 -12.96 14.84 -22.17
C VAL A 194 -12.37 13.47 -22.51
N PRO A 195 -12.37 13.06 -23.79
CA PRO A 195 -11.83 11.76 -24.19
C PRO A 195 -10.37 11.57 -23.78
N ALA A 196 -10.01 10.37 -23.37
CA ALA A 196 -8.67 10.02 -22.88
C ALA A 196 -7.54 10.48 -23.81
N LYS A 197 -7.72 10.32 -25.13
CA LYS A 197 -6.72 10.74 -26.13
C LYS A 197 -6.49 12.27 -26.12
N VAL A 198 -7.56 13.05 -25.90
CA VAL A 198 -7.49 14.53 -25.82
C VAL A 198 -6.84 14.93 -24.51
N ALA A 199 -7.20 14.28 -23.41
CA ALA A 199 -6.62 14.53 -22.09
C ALA A 199 -5.11 14.25 -22.09
N GLN A 200 -4.68 13.10 -22.60
CA GLN A 200 -3.26 12.72 -22.71
C GLN A 200 -2.45 13.66 -23.63
N ALA A 201 -3.05 14.11 -24.74
CA ALA A 201 -2.38 15.06 -25.64
C ALA A 201 -2.19 16.43 -24.97
N ALA A 202 -3.18 16.89 -24.19
CA ALA A 202 -3.10 18.15 -23.45
C ALA A 202 -2.04 18.08 -22.34
N GLU A 203 -2.00 16.95 -21.60
CA GLU A 203 -1.00 16.69 -20.56
C GLU A 203 0.43 16.72 -21.10
N LYS A 204 0.70 16.02 -22.22
CA LYS A 204 1.99 16.06 -22.90
C LYS A 204 2.39 17.46 -23.37
N ALA A 205 1.41 18.31 -23.64
CA ALA A 205 1.61 19.72 -24.00
C ALA A 205 1.70 20.67 -22.80
N GLY A 206 1.56 20.17 -21.57
CA GLY A 206 1.52 20.97 -20.34
C GLY A 206 0.30 21.90 -20.27
N LYS A 207 -0.83 21.50 -20.84
CA LYS A 207 -2.07 22.30 -20.93
C LYS A 207 -3.23 21.56 -20.26
N GLU A 208 -4.20 22.34 -19.80
CA GLU A 208 -5.48 21.75 -19.39
C GLU A 208 -6.22 21.16 -20.60
N PRO A 209 -6.85 19.98 -20.44
CA PRO A 209 -7.58 19.35 -21.53
C PRO A 209 -8.87 20.14 -21.85
N GLU A 210 -8.97 20.58 -23.09
CA GLU A 210 -10.12 21.28 -23.64
C GLU A 210 -10.89 20.38 -24.61
N GLY A 211 -12.17 20.70 -24.82
CA GLY A 211 -13.02 19.96 -25.75
C GLY A 211 -13.76 18.82 -25.04
N SER A 212 -14.87 19.18 -24.38
CA SER A 212 -15.75 18.17 -23.78
C SER A 212 -16.83 17.72 -24.75
N GLU A 213 -17.24 16.45 -24.61
CA GLU A 213 -18.39 15.88 -25.30
C GLU A 213 -19.41 15.35 -24.28
N ARG A 214 -20.66 15.21 -24.73
CA ARG A 214 -21.73 14.64 -23.91
C ARG A 214 -22.01 13.22 -24.36
N VAL A 215 -22.05 12.32 -23.41
CA VAL A 215 -22.33 10.91 -23.62
C VAL A 215 -23.51 10.54 -22.75
N THR A 216 -24.55 9.94 -23.35
CA THR A 216 -25.74 9.48 -22.62
C THR A 216 -25.66 7.98 -22.43
N ILE A 217 -25.84 7.53 -21.19
CA ILE A 217 -25.79 6.12 -20.83
C ILE A 217 -27.07 5.77 -20.09
N ARG A 218 -27.71 4.68 -20.51
CA ARG A 218 -28.88 4.16 -19.86
C ARG A 218 -28.48 3.28 -18.67
N THR A 219 -28.97 3.61 -17.49
CA THR A 219 -28.68 2.84 -16.27
C THR A 219 -29.32 1.47 -16.28
N VAL A 220 -28.72 0.55 -15.53
CA VAL A 220 -29.25 -0.79 -15.25
C VAL A 220 -29.30 -1.03 -13.74
N PRO A 221 -30.08 -2.01 -13.24
CA PRO A 221 -30.04 -2.36 -11.83
C PRO A 221 -28.68 -2.97 -11.47
N SER A 222 -28.24 -2.74 -10.24
CA SER A 222 -27.04 -3.38 -9.66
C SER A 222 -27.25 -4.89 -9.51
N ASP A 223 -26.20 -5.67 -9.76
CA ASP A 223 -26.21 -7.12 -9.55
C ASP A 223 -26.24 -7.52 -8.05
N GLU A 224 -26.03 -6.55 -7.14
CA GLU A 224 -26.05 -6.78 -5.69
C GLU A 224 -27.48 -6.93 -5.11
N GLY A 225 -28.54 -6.80 -5.94
CA GLY A 225 -29.91 -7.01 -5.54
C GLY A 225 -30.57 -5.86 -4.77
N ASP A 226 -29.99 -4.67 -4.81
CA ASP A 226 -30.44 -3.47 -4.09
C ASP A 226 -31.22 -2.46 -4.98
N ASP A 227 -31.63 -2.83 -6.19
CA ASP A 227 -32.29 -1.98 -7.19
C ASP A 227 -31.62 -0.62 -7.46
N ARG A 228 -30.35 -0.46 -7.08
CA ARG A 228 -29.56 0.74 -7.29
C ARG A 228 -29.19 0.87 -8.78
N ALA A 229 -29.33 2.07 -9.32
CA ALA A 229 -28.94 2.35 -10.69
C ALA A 229 -27.40 2.36 -10.82
N ILE A 230 -26.88 1.67 -11.82
CA ILE A 230 -25.47 1.66 -12.19
C ILE A 230 -25.29 1.87 -13.69
N VAL A 231 -24.09 2.32 -14.08
CA VAL A 231 -23.67 2.47 -15.49
C VAL A 231 -22.52 1.54 -15.86
N GLY A 232 -21.92 0.87 -14.88
CA GLY A 232 -20.82 -0.09 -15.09
C GLY A 232 -19.48 0.55 -15.40
N ILE A 233 -19.12 1.61 -14.64
CA ILE A 233 -17.76 2.16 -14.63
C ILE A 233 -17.21 2.16 -13.20
N GLN A 234 -15.90 2.19 -13.11
CA GLN A 234 -15.18 2.61 -11.91
C GLN A 234 -14.66 4.02 -12.14
N ALA A 235 -15.07 4.96 -11.30
CA ALA A 235 -14.49 6.28 -11.28
C ALA A 235 -13.26 6.31 -10.37
N GLY A 236 -12.22 7.03 -10.78
CA GLY A 236 -11.00 7.21 -10.02
C GLY A 236 -10.48 8.63 -10.13
N THR A 237 -9.36 8.89 -9.48
CA THR A 237 -8.64 10.16 -9.59
C THR A 237 -7.37 9.96 -10.41
N ASP A 238 -7.14 10.84 -11.36
CA ASP A 238 -5.90 10.98 -12.11
C ASP A 238 -5.19 12.26 -11.68
N HIS A 239 -3.87 12.19 -11.52
CA HIS A 239 -3.05 13.29 -11.03
C HIS A 239 -2.05 13.73 -12.08
N THR A 240 -1.99 15.03 -12.33
CA THR A 240 -0.96 15.65 -13.17
C THR A 240 0.05 16.38 -12.28
N PHE A 241 1.30 15.96 -12.36
CA PHE A 241 2.40 16.51 -11.56
C PHE A 241 3.17 17.58 -12.35
N PRO A 242 3.68 18.63 -11.68
CA PRO A 242 4.43 19.70 -12.35
C PRO A 242 5.83 19.30 -12.80
N PHE A 243 6.30 18.12 -12.44
CA PHE A 243 7.56 17.51 -12.83
C PHE A 243 7.48 16.00 -12.64
N GLU A 244 8.37 15.26 -13.27
CA GLU A 244 8.34 13.79 -13.27
C GLU A 244 8.88 13.22 -11.96
N ILE A 245 8.16 12.26 -11.39
CA ILE A 245 8.55 11.50 -10.19
C ILE A 245 8.30 10.02 -10.47
N ASP A 246 9.38 9.26 -10.62
CA ASP A 246 9.32 7.81 -10.80
C ASP A 246 9.76 7.10 -9.52
N ILE A 247 8.98 6.12 -9.10
CA ILE A 247 9.30 5.21 -8.00
C ILE A 247 9.59 3.85 -8.61
N LYS A 248 10.86 3.45 -8.60
CA LYS A 248 11.30 2.18 -9.19
C LYS A 248 11.62 1.18 -8.09
N LEU A 249 10.72 0.25 -7.90
CA LEU A 249 10.90 -0.85 -6.98
C LEU A 249 10.15 -2.08 -7.52
N ALA A 250 10.90 -3.15 -7.77
CA ALA A 250 10.35 -4.44 -8.19
C ALA A 250 10.12 -5.35 -6.98
N ASP A 251 9.30 -6.38 -7.16
CA ASP A 251 9.07 -7.46 -6.21
C ASP A 251 8.50 -7.03 -4.84
N VAL A 252 7.78 -5.89 -4.82
CA VAL A 252 7.05 -5.40 -3.64
C VAL A 252 5.61 -5.13 -4.04
N GLY A 253 4.67 -5.49 -3.18
CA GLY A 253 3.25 -5.25 -3.37
C GLY A 253 2.59 -4.66 -2.13
N GLY A 254 1.35 -4.21 -2.32
CA GLY A 254 0.52 -3.64 -1.27
C GLY A 254 0.83 -2.17 -0.93
N PRO A 255 -0.06 -1.49 -0.20
CA PRO A 255 -0.07 -0.03 -0.07
C PRO A 255 0.81 0.50 1.07
N SER A 256 1.49 -0.37 1.83
CA SER A 256 2.09 -0.04 3.15
C SER A 256 3.39 0.78 3.11
N ALA A 257 3.92 1.09 1.91
CA ALA A 257 5.15 1.85 1.73
C ALA A 257 4.92 3.35 1.44
N GLY A 258 3.67 3.78 1.24
CA GLY A 258 3.32 5.11 0.78
C GLY A 258 3.91 6.24 1.61
N LEU A 259 3.83 6.15 2.94
CA LEU A 259 4.45 7.13 3.83
C LEU A 259 5.95 7.29 3.55
N MET A 260 6.67 6.19 3.39
CA MET A 260 8.12 6.22 3.23
C MET A 260 8.55 6.74 1.86
N PHE A 261 7.77 6.47 0.81
CA PHE A 261 7.95 7.10 -0.50
C PHE A 261 7.69 8.60 -0.44
N ALA A 262 6.59 9.04 0.19
CA ALA A 262 6.27 10.45 0.34
C ALA A 262 7.38 11.21 1.05
N LEU A 263 7.90 10.69 2.18
CA LEU A 263 9.01 11.28 2.91
C LEU A 263 10.30 11.30 2.08
N GLY A 264 10.59 10.25 1.33
CA GLY A 264 11.74 10.20 0.43
C GLY A 264 11.67 11.24 -0.69
N ILE A 265 10.48 11.48 -1.24
CA ILE A 265 10.25 12.56 -2.23
C ILE A 265 10.49 13.92 -1.58
N VAL A 266 9.89 14.18 -0.41
CA VAL A 266 10.08 15.44 0.34
C VAL A 266 11.57 15.68 0.57
N ASP A 267 12.33 14.69 1.06
CA ASP A 267 13.76 14.82 1.32
C ASP A 267 14.56 15.18 0.06
N LYS A 268 14.20 14.58 -1.08
CA LYS A 268 14.89 14.88 -2.37
C LYS A 268 14.56 16.24 -2.95
N ILE A 269 13.36 16.78 -2.73
CA ILE A 269 12.93 18.05 -3.36
C ILE A 269 13.08 19.28 -2.47
N THR A 270 13.45 19.10 -1.18
CA THR A 270 13.64 20.19 -0.22
C THR A 270 15.13 20.34 0.16
N PRO A 271 15.58 21.56 0.45
CA PRO A 271 16.94 21.76 0.93
C PRO A 271 17.09 21.23 2.35
N GLY A 272 18.18 20.56 2.61
CA GLY A 272 18.45 19.93 3.90
C GLY A 272 18.32 18.41 3.79
N ASP A 273 18.52 17.75 4.89
CA ASP A 273 18.51 16.28 5.00
C ASP A 273 17.53 15.93 6.12
N LEU A 274 16.41 15.32 5.79
CA LEU A 274 15.36 15.01 6.78
C LEU A 274 15.87 14.09 7.88
N THR A 275 16.72 13.12 7.53
CA THR A 275 17.21 12.12 8.48
C THR A 275 18.41 12.61 9.30
N GLY A 276 19.17 13.59 8.79
CA GLY A 276 20.44 14.03 9.39
C GLY A 276 21.46 12.92 9.49
N GLY A 277 21.52 12.02 8.51
CA GLY A 277 22.41 10.86 8.49
C GLY A 277 21.97 9.72 9.42
N ARG A 278 20.80 9.80 10.06
CA ARG A 278 20.28 8.75 10.95
C ARG A 278 19.65 7.62 10.15
N PHE A 279 19.57 6.45 10.79
CA PHE A 279 18.83 5.33 10.24
C PHE A 279 17.40 5.33 10.81
N VAL A 280 16.44 5.72 10.00
CA VAL A 280 15.01 5.69 10.29
C VAL A 280 14.36 4.67 9.39
N ALA A 281 13.55 3.80 9.94
CA ALA A 281 12.66 2.93 9.20
C ALA A 281 11.20 3.33 9.49
N GLY A 282 10.27 2.79 8.72
CA GLY A 282 8.86 3.05 8.94
C GLY A 282 7.97 2.30 7.98
N THR A 283 6.68 2.50 8.17
CA THR A 283 5.61 1.96 7.35
C THR A 283 4.38 2.83 7.46
N GLY A 284 3.44 2.65 6.57
CA GLY A 284 2.15 3.35 6.59
C GLY A 284 1.58 3.46 5.20
N THR A 285 0.27 3.26 5.05
CA THR A 285 -0.43 3.77 3.88
C THR A 285 -0.45 5.29 3.97
N ILE A 286 -0.66 5.95 2.84
CA ILE A 286 -0.85 7.40 2.82
C ILE A 286 -1.95 7.72 1.82
N ASP A 287 -2.82 8.66 2.17
CA ASP A 287 -3.80 9.21 1.24
C ASP A 287 -3.33 10.55 0.64
N ASP A 288 -4.07 11.05 -0.34
CA ASP A 288 -3.77 12.30 -1.04
C ASP A 288 -3.77 13.53 -0.13
N ASN A 289 -4.43 13.45 1.04
CA ASN A 289 -4.44 14.50 2.06
C ASN A 289 -3.26 14.35 3.04
N GLY A 290 -2.40 13.37 2.82
CA GLY A 290 -1.25 13.09 3.66
C GLY A 290 -1.57 12.42 4.99
N LYS A 291 -2.78 11.87 5.18
CA LYS A 291 -3.14 11.06 6.34
C LYS A 291 -2.45 9.70 6.24
N VAL A 292 -1.85 9.28 7.32
CA VAL A 292 -1.21 7.96 7.44
C VAL A 292 -2.21 6.97 8.00
N GLY A 293 -2.40 5.87 7.27
CA GLY A 293 -3.29 4.80 7.67
C GLY A 293 -2.55 3.53 8.15
N PRO A 294 -3.29 2.59 8.75
CA PRO A 294 -2.75 1.37 9.32
C PRO A 294 -2.27 0.37 8.27
N ILE A 295 -1.49 -0.61 8.74
CA ILE A 295 -0.93 -1.69 7.93
C ILE A 295 -1.00 -3.03 8.66
N GLY A 296 -0.81 -4.12 7.93
CA GLY A 296 -0.66 -5.45 8.51
C GLY A 296 0.78 -5.80 8.87
N GLY A 297 0.95 -6.77 9.79
CA GLY A 297 2.25 -7.36 10.11
C GLY A 297 3.23 -6.41 10.81
N ILE A 298 2.74 -5.49 11.65
CA ILE A 298 3.59 -4.47 12.29
C ILE A 298 4.74 -5.09 13.08
N GLY A 299 4.52 -6.16 13.84
CA GLY A 299 5.57 -6.83 14.61
C GLY A 299 6.73 -7.29 13.72
N MET A 300 6.43 -7.95 12.59
CA MET A 300 7.45 -8.41 11.63
C MET A 300 8.22 -7.24 11.02
N LYS A 301 7.56 -6.12 10.79
CA LYS A 301 8.19 -4.91 10.26
C LYS A 301 9.14 -4.26 11.26
N LEU A 302 8.81 -4.30 12.56
CA LEU A 302 9.70 -3.81 13.63
C LEU A 302 10.96 -4.66 13.73
N VAL A 303 10.83 -5.99 13.71
CA VAL A 303 11.96 -6.92 13.69
C VAL A 303 12.85 -6.65 12.47
N GLY A 304 12.28 -6.66 11.26
CA GLY A 304 13.03 -6.39 10.03
C GLY A 304 13.72 -5.02 10.01
N ALA A 305 13.09 -3.97 10.57
CA ALA A 305 13.70 -2.65 10.70
C ALA A 305 14.90 -2.68 11.66
N ARG A 306 14.75 -3.35 12.81
CA ARG A 306 15.81 -3.44 13.82
C ARG A 306 17.00 -4.24 13.31
N ASP A 307 16.77 -5.35 12.64
CA ASP A 307 17.80 -6.20 12.03
C ASP A 307 18.60 -5.45 10.95
N ALA A 308 17.92 -4.57 10.20
CA ALA A 308 18.55 -3.69 9.24
C ALA A 308 19.39 -2.58 9.90
N GLY A 309 19.27 -2.37 11.22
CA GLY A 309 20.02 -1.38 11.99
C GLY A 309 19.28 -0.08 12.28
N ALA A 310 17.96 -0.02 12.05
CA ALA A 310 17.17 1.16 12.39
C ALA A 310 17.15 1.41 13.91
N ARG A 311 17.17 2.69 14.27
CA ARG A 311 17.04 3.15 15.66
C ARG A 311 15.70 3.81 15.93
N TYR A 312 15.04 4.30 14.90
CA TYR A 312 13.72 4.93 14.95
C TYR A 312 12.81 4.25 13.95
N PHE A 313 11.55 4.09 14.34
CA PHE A 313 10.53 3.50 13.48
C PHE A 313 9.28 4.39 13.48
N LEU A 314 8.93 4.92 12.30
CA LEU A 314 7.70 5.67 12.10
C LEU A 314 6.52 4.70 12.06
N THR A 315 5.66 4.79 13.08
CA THR A 315 4.54 3.87 13.32
C THR A 315 3.23 4.61 13.08
N PRO A 316 2.34 4.11 12.21
CA PRO A 316 1.00 4.66 12.09
C PRO A 316 0.27 4.68 13.45
N ASP A 317 -0.49 5.75 13.72
CA ASP A 317 -1.21 5.92 14.99
C ASP A 317 -2.07 4.69 15.35
N GLU A 318 -2.80 4.16 14.36
CA GLU A 318 -3.69 3.01 14.54
C GLU A 318 -2.92 1.68 14.80
N ASN A 319 -1.65 1.59 14.45
CA ASN A 319 -0.79 0.45 14.75
C ASN A 319 -0.06 0.58 16.10
N CYS A 320 -0.10 1.74 16.77
CA CYS A 320 0.72 2.00 17.96
C CYS A 320 0.49 0.98 19.09
N ALA A 321 -0.74 0.62 19.39
CA ALA A 321 -1.04 -0.34 20.46
C ALA A 321 -0.41 -1.72 20.17
N ALA A 322 -0.56 -2.20 18.92
CA ALA A 322 0.03 -3.48 18.51
C ALA A 322 1.57 -3.40 18.45
N ALA A 323 2.13 -2.29 17.97
CA ALA A 323 3.57 -2.08 17.90
C ALA A 323 4.23 -2.00 19.29
N ALA A 324 3.55 -1.40 20.27
CA ALA A 324 4.06 -1.22 21.61
C ALA A 324 4.03 -2.50 22.47
N SER A 325 3.35 -3.56 22.02
CA SER A 325 3.27 -4.82 22.75
C SER A 325 4.57 -5.62 22.75
N ASP A 326 5.40 -5.46 21.69
CA ASP A 326 6.68 -6.15 21.55
C ASP A 326 7.65 -5.30 20.72
N ILE A 327 8.41 -4.47 21.41
CA ILE A 327 9.36 -3.55 20.78
C ILE A 327 10.76 -4.16 20.81
N PRO A 328 11.39 -4.41 19.64
CA PRO A 328 12.77 -4.87 19.62
C PRO A 328 13.73 -3.93 20.35
N ASP A 329 14.69 -4.51 21.10
CA ASP A 329 15.66 -3.76 21.88
C ASP A 329 16.42 -2.74 21.03
N GLY A 330 16.47 -1.48 21.50
CA GLY A 330 17.18 -0.39 20.83
C GLY A 330 16.43 0.24 19.65
N LEU A 331 15.14 -0.08 19.45
CA LEU A 331 14.25 0.57 18.50
C LEU A 331 13.32 1.54 19.24
N THR A 332 13.23 2.78 18.77
CA THR A 332 12.32 3.80 19.30
C THR A 332 11.14 3.95 18.35
N LEU A 333 9.92 3.70 18.85
CA LEU A 333 8.70 3.92 18.08
C LEU A 333 8.32 5.40 18.07
N VAL A 334 8.01 5.91 16.89
CA VAL A 334 7.59 7.29 16.68
C VAL A 334 6.21 7.28 16.04
N ARG A 335 5.20 7.68 16.80
CA ARG A 335 3.81 7.72 16.34
C ARG A 335 3.59 8.81 15.30
N VAL A 336 2.94 8.47 14.20
CA VAL A 336 2.61 9.41 13.11
C VAL A 336 1.16 9.24 12.67
N LYS A 337 0.45 10.37 12.49
CA LYS A 337 -0.94 10.41 11.99
C LYS A 337 -1.02 10.91 10.54
N ASN A 338 -0.04 11.69 10.15
CA ASN A 338 0.01 12.30 8.82
C ASN A 338 1.48 12.63 8.45
N ILE A 339 1.69 13.00 7.20
CA ILE A 339 3.04 13.32 6.68
C ILE A 339 3.70 14.50 7.42
N LYS A 340 2.92 15.48 7.91
CA LYS A 340 3.45 16.63 8.66
C LYS A 340 4.00 16.21 10.02
N ASP A 341 3.32 15.29 10.71
CA ASP A 341 3.82 14.70 11.96
C ASP A 341 5.13 13.94 11.72
N ALA A 342 5.20 13.20 10.61
CA ALA A 342 6.39 12.45 10.25
C ALA A 342 7.58 13.36 9.93
N THR A 343 7.41 14.40 9.12
CA THR A 343 8.46 15.38 8.79
C THR A 343 8.93 16.15 10.03
N ALA A 344 8.00 16.57 10.92
CA ALA A 344 8.33 17.21 12.19
C ALA A 344 9.15 16.29 13.12
N SER A 345 8.77 15.00 13.18
CA SER A 345 9.49 13.99 13.97
C SER A 345 10.89 13.74 13.41
N LEU A 346 11.05 13.65 12.09
CA LEU A 346 12.36 13.55 11.43
C LEU A 346 13.25 14.78 11.75
N GLY A 347 12.65 15.98 11.78
CA GLY A 347 13.36 17.19 12.19
C GLY A 347 13.93 17.11 13.62
N LYS A 348 13.16 16.55 14.57
CA LYS A 348 13.62 16.31 15.95
C LYS A 348 14.69 15.22 16.01
N ILE A 349 14.55 14.14 15.28
CA ILE A 349 15.55 13.06 15.18
C ILE A 349 16.87 13.63 14.63
N ARG A 350 16.80 14.45 13.58
CA ARG A 350 17.97 15.12 12.99
C ARG A 350 18.70 16.01 14.00
N SER A 351 17.97 16.84 14.73
CA SER A 351 18.57 17.75 15.73
C SER A 351 19.04 17.05 17.00
N GLY A 352 18.68 15.78 17.21
CA GLY A 352 18.97 15.04 18.44
C GLY A 352 18.02 15.35 19.61
N ASP A 353 16.99 16.18 19.40
CA ASP A 353 15.95 16.48 20.38
C ASP A 353 14.87 15.37 20.37
N THR A 354 15.23 14.22 20.90
CA THR A 354 14.37 13.04 20.89
C THR A 354 13.40 12.97 22.07
N ALA A 355 13.55 13.80 23.08
CA ALA A 355 12.70 13.80 24.27
C ALA A 355 11.23 14.19 23.95
N GLY A 356 11.03 14.98 22.91
CA GLY A 356 9.70 15.43 22.46
C GLY A 356 9.09 14.61 21.32
N LEU A 357 9.61 13.42 21.01
CA LEU A 357 9.03 12.56 19.97
C LEU A 357 7.67 11.98 20.43
N PRO A 358 6.64 11.99 19.55
CA PRO A 358 5.39 11.30 19.85
C PRO A 358 5.66 9.79 20.01
N SER A 359 5.40 9.24 21.17
CA SER A 359 5.59 7.81 21.45
C SER A 359 4.30 7.00 21.23
N CYS A 360 4.45 5.71 20.96
CA CYS A 360 3.38 4.74 21.09
C CYS A 360 3.26 4.30 22.55
N SER A 361 2.05 4.20 23.06
CA SER A 361 1.73 3.60 24.36
C SER A 361 0.80 2.41 24.14
N THR A 362 0.97 1.37 24.94
CA THR A 362 -0.08 0.36 25.13
C THR A 362 -1.27 1.06 25.74
N GLY A 363 -2.39 1.16 25.02
CA GLY A 363 -3.60 1.83 25.45
C GLY A 363 -4.19 1.25 26.73
#